data_2a7553766774a4456ce8ca3935492190
#
_entry.id   2a7553766774a4456ce8ca3935492190
#
_cell.length_a   1.000
_cell.length_b   1.000
_cell.length_c   1.000
_cell.angle_alpha   90.00
_cell.angle_beta   90.00
_cell.angle_gamma   90.00
#
_symmetry.space_group_name_H-M   'P 1'
#
loop_
_entity.id
_entity.type
_entity.pdbx_description
1 polymer ?
#
loop_
_entity_poly.entity_id
_entity_poly.type
_entity_poly.pdbx_seq_one_letter_code
_entity_poly.pdbx_strand_id
1 'polypeptide(L)'
;QLAKVLLKQNHNVSVIESRPEVLQYVHKELPTDVIFEGEILDPDTLEHAGIKDANVLVASTDDDKVNLLLCYIAKERYNVPRTIARVNNSKHAWLFDENFHVDYALDQATIFSMMIEEEISAGHMMVLLQLGKGDFSLVKEVIPADSSVIGKKIMDLNLESVIAAIIRNGNVIPPHGDTVFMEKDEVIALTDREGLNQLRNLFSSQSIDRK
;
A
#
# COMPACT_ATOMS: atom_id res chain seq x y z
N GLN A 1 5.62 -7.36 -14.88
CA GLN A 1 4.29 -7.79 -14.33
C GLN A 1 3.28 -6.63 -14.33
N LEU A 2 3.62 -5.44 -13.81
CA LEU A 2 2.69 -4.29 -13.73
C LEU A 2 2.10 -3.94 -15.11
N ALA A 3 2.94 -3.79 -16.12
CA ALA A 3 2.50 -3.47 -17.49
C ALA A 3 1.46 -4.47 -18.03
N LYS A 4 1.67 -5.78 -17.78
CA LYS A 4 0.70 -6.82 -18.17
C LYS A 4 -0.67 -6.63 -17.49
N VAL A 5 -0.67 -6.30 -16.21
CA VAL A 5 -1.92 -6.10 -15.46
C VAL A 5 -2.66 -4.89 -16.01
N LEU A 6 -1.95 -3.78 -16.22
CA LEU A 6 -2.53 -2.55 -16.74
C LEU A 6 -3.08 -2.70 -18.15
N LEU A 7 -2.34 -3.38 -19.04
CA LEU A 7 -2.82 -3.68 -20.39
C LEU A 7 -4.09 -4.54 -20.39
N LYS A 8 -4.20 -5.54 -19.50
CA LYS A 8 -5.42 -6.33 -19.33
C LYS A 8 -6.61 -5.51 -18.84
N GLN A 9 -6.36 -4.41 -18.16
CA GLN A 9 -7.37 -3.46 -17.70
C GLN A 9 -7.67 -2.35 -18.74
N ASN A 10 -7.16 -2.50 -19.97
CA ASN A 10 -7.31 -1.54 -21.06
C ASN A 10 -6.70 -0.16 -20.79
N HIS A 11 -5.64 -0.08 -19.98
CA HIS A 11 -4.83 1.13 -19.87
C HIS A 11 -3.85 1.22 -21.05
N ASN A 12 -3.59 2.45 -21.50
CA ASN A 12 -2.47 2.72 -22.40
C ASN A 12 -1.18 2.69 -21.58
N VAL A 13 -0.23 1.86 -22.00
CA VAL A 13 1.03 1.64 -21.27
C VAL A 13 2.19 1.83 -22.20
N SER A 14 3.20 2.59 -21.79
CA SER A 14 4.51 2.66 -22.42
C SER A 14 5.56 2.12 -21.45
N VAL A 15 6.45 1.27 -21.93
CA VAL A 15 7.55 0.69 -21.15
C VAL A 15 8.85 1.13 -21.78
N ILE A 16 9.68 1.87 -21.06
CA ILE A 16 11.01 2.26 -21.51
C ILE A 16 12.04 1.35 -20.86
N GLU A 17 12.94 0.80 -21.64
CA GLU A 17 14.02 -0.06 -21.18
C GLU A 17 15.23 0.10 -22.10
N SER A 18 16.44 0.13 -21.52
CA SER A 18 17.70 0.24 -22.28
C SER A 18 18.56 -1.03 -22.24
N ARG A 19 18.33 -1.91 -21.28
CA ARG A 19 19.15 -3.13 -21.08
C ARG A 19 18.74 -4.24 -22.04
N PRO A 20 19.67 -4.69 -22.94
CA PRO A 20 19.34 -5.67 -23.99
C PRO A 20 18.82 -7.00 -23.44
N GLU A 21 19.36 -7.47 -22.31
CA GLU A 21 18.93 -8.72 -21.69
C GLU A 21 17.50 -8.64 -21.14
N VAL A 22 17.09 -7.46 -20.65
CA VAL A 22 15.71 -7.23 -20.19
C VAL A 22 14.77 -7.07 -21.36
N LEU A 23 15.17 -6.34 -22.41
CA LEU A 23 14.40 -6.16 -23.65
C LEU A 23 14.02 -7.50 -24.28
N GLN A 24 14.96 -8.45 -24.37
CA GLN A 24 14.67 -9.80 -24.89
C GLN A 24 13.57 -10.52 -24.12
N TYR A 25 13.48 -10.29 -22.82
CA TYR A 25 12.40 -10.85 -21.99
C TYR A 25 11.09 -10.06 -22.18
N VAL A 26 11.18 -8.74 -22.17
CA VAL A 26 9.99 -7.87 -22.27
C VAL A 26 9.27 -8.06 -23.60
N HIS A 27 10.00 -8.21 -24.72
CA HIS A 27 9.42 -8.50 -26.04
C HIS A 27 8.68 -9.84 -26.15
N LYS A 28 9.02 -10.81 -25.28
CA LYS A 28 8.27 -12.09 -25.23
C LYS A 28 6.98 -11.98 -24.44
N GLU A 29 6.87 -10.98 -23.60
CA GLU A 29 5.86 -10.86 -22.57
C GLU A 29 4.83 -9.75 -22.85
N LEU A 30 5.22 -8.74 -23.63
CA LEU A 30 4.41 -7.56 -23.95
C LEU A 30 4.34 -7.35 -25.47
N PRO A 31 3.28 -6.71 -25.97
CA PRO A 31 3.20 -6.23 -27.35
C PRO A 31 4.36 -5.26 -27.66
N THR A 32 4.89 -5.35 -28.89
CA THR A 32 6.06 -4.54 -29.28
C THR A 32 5.75 -3.05 -29.35
N ASP A 33 4.53 -2.67 -29.65
CA ASP A 33 4.07 -1.30 -29.77
C ASP A 33 4.01 -0.53 -28.44
N VAL A 34 4.11 -1.23 -27.31
CA VAL A 34 4.18 -0.59 -25.99
C VAL A 34 5.61 -0.51 -25.45
N ILE A 35 6.61 -1.02 -26.18
CA ILE A 35 8.01 -1.08 -25.75
C ILE A 35 8.82 -0.02 -26.49
N PHE A 36 9.49 0.83 -25.73
CA PHE A 36 10.36 1.90 -26.21
C PHE A 36 11.79 1.62 -25.72
N GLU A 37 12.65 1.32 -26.69
CA GLU A 37 14.07 1.02 -26.41
C GLU A 37 14.85 2.35 -26.35
N GLY A 38 15.52 2.59 -25.25
CA GLY A 38 16.33 3.80 -25.10
C GLY A 38 16.66 4.14 -23.66
N GLU A 39 17.48 5.16 -23.48
CA GLU A 39 17.88 5.65 -22.18
C GLU A 39 16.74 6.41 -21.50
N ILE A 40 16.45 6.00 -20.26
CA ILE A 40 15.26 6.48 -19.53
C ILE A 40 15.33 7.94 -19.09
N LEU A 41 16.51 8.57 -19.11
CA LEU A 41 16.68 9.99 -18.81
C LEU A 41 16.84 10.83 -20.08
N ASP A 42 16.87 10.20 -21.26
CA ASP A 42 16.93 10.91 -22.52
C ASP A 42 15.56 11.53 -22.86
N PRO A 43 15.50 12.86 -23.07
CA PRO A 43 14.26 13.55 -23.40
C PRO A 43 13.57 13.01 -24.67
N ASP A 44 14.35 12.66 -25.70
CA ASP A 44 13.79 12.17 -26.96
C ASP A 44 13.13 10.81 -26.77
N THR A 45 13.73 9.94 -25.97
CA THR A 45 13.15 8.65 -25.58
C THR A 45 11.85 8.82 -24.79
N LEU A 46 11.84 9.72 -23.80
CA LEU A 46 10.66 10.02 -23.00
C LEU A 46 9.51 10.57 -23.85
N GLU A 47 9.82 11.49 -24.75
CA GLU A 47 8.83 12.11 -25.64
C GLU A 47 8.28 11.11 -26.65
N HIS A 48 9.14 10.24 -27.21
CA HIS A 48 8.72 9.18 -28.12
C HIS A 48 7.81 8.15 -27.42
N ALA A 49 8.07 7.87 -26.14
CA ALA A 49 7.22 7.01 -25.31
C ALA A 49 5.90 7.67 -24.88
N GLY A 50 5.69 8.96 -25.19
CA GLY A 50 4.44 9.66 -24.95
C GLY A 50 4.32 10.30 -23.58
N ILE A 51 5.42 10.69 -22.92
CA ILE A 51 5.39 11.28 -21.57
C ILE A 51 4.54 12.56 -21.49
N LYS A 52 4.41 13.32 -22.58
CA LYS A 52 3.63 14.57 -22.64
C LYS A 52 2.13 14.35 -22.39
N ASP A 53 1.63 13.16 -22.74
CA ASP A 53 0.22 12.79 -22.59
C ASP A 53 0.00 11.80 -21.43
N ALA A 54 1.06 11.48 -20.68
CA ALA A 54 1.00 10.53 -19.60
C ALA A 54 0.24 11.08 -18.40
N ASN A 55 -0.72 10.31 -17.88
CA ASN A 55 -1.42 10.63 -16.62
C ASN A 55 -0.62 10.20 -15.39
N VAL A 56 0.22 9.18 -15.54
CA VAL A 56 1.01 8.60 -14.45
C VAL A 56 2.39 8.21 -14.99
N LEU A 57 3.45 8.59 -14.28
CA LEU A 57 4.78 8.02 -14.45
C LEU A 57 5.05 7.04 -13.30
N VAL A 58 5.60 5.87 -13.63
CA VAL A 58 6.09 4.89 -12.65
C VAL A 58 7.59 4.71 -12.83
N ALA A 59 8.39 5.27 -11.94
CA ALA A 59 9.83 5.10 -11.89
C ALA A 59 10.18 3.86 -11.05
N SER A 60 10.62 2.79 -11.72
CA SER A 60 10.85 1.49 -11.07
C SER A 60 12.18 0.84 -11.44
N THR A 61 13.22 1.67 -11.64
CA THR A 61 14.58 1.20 -11.89
C THR A 61 15.22 0.65 -10.61
N ASP A 62 16.41 0.10 -10.73
CA ASP A 62 17.23 -0.39 -9.61
C ASP A 62 18.10 0.71 -8.96
N ASP A 63 18.03 1.96 -9.45
CA ASP A 63 18.74 3.12 -8.88
C ASP A 63 17.74 4.16 -8.34
N ASP A 64 17.78 4.41 -7.03
CA ASP A 64 16.92 5.38 -6.35
C ASP A 64 17.11 6.82 -6.87
N LYS A 65 18.32 7.19 -7.26
CA LYS A 65 18.62 8.52 -7.79
C LYS A 65 17.96 8.73 -9.15
N VAL A 66 17.98 7.70 -9.97
CA VAL A 66 17.32 7.71 -11.29
C VAL A 66 15.81 7.78 -11.10
N ASN A 67 15.24 7.02 -10.16
CA ASN A 67 13.80 7.05 -9.86
C ASN A 67 13.35 8.44 -9.38
N LEU A 68 14.13 9.10 -8.50
CA LEU A 68 13.84 10.46 -8.06
C LEU A 68 13.92 11.46 -9.21
N LEU A 69 14.99 11.38 -10.03
CA LEU A 69 15.18 12.29 -11.14
C LEU A 69 14.08 12.15 -12.20
N LEU A 70 13.64 10.95 -12.49
CA LEU A 70 12.51 10.68 -13.39
C LEU A 70 11.21 11.33 -12.89
N CYS A 71 10.90 11.20 -11.62
CA CYS A 71 9.73 11.85 -11.04
C CYS A 71 9.81 13.38 -11.13
N TYR A 72 10.99 13.93 -10.80
CA TYR A 72 11.25 15.36 -10.91
C TYR A 72 11.08 15.87 -12.35
N ILE A 73 11.70 15.22 -13.33
CA ILE A 73 11.59 15.57 -14.76
C ILE A 73 10.13 15.46 -15.22
N ALA A 74 9.44 14.40 -14.85
CA ALA A 74 8.05 14.18 -15.24
C ALA A 74 7.13 15.30 -14.78
N LYS A 75 7.29 15.78 -13.55
CA LYS A 75 6.50 16.87 -13.00
C LYS A 75 6.90 18.22 -13.57
N GLU A 76 8.19 18.56 -13.48
CA GLU A 76 8.67 19.91 -13.81
C GLU A 76 8.69 20.20 -15.31
N ARG A 77 9.07 19.22 -16.11
CA ARG A 77 9.20 19.45 -17.56
C ARG A 77 7.96 19.06 -18.36
N TYR A 78 7.27 17.99 -17.92
CA TYR A 78 6.17 17.41 -18.70
C TYR A 78 4.81 17.55 -18.02
N ASN A 79 4.74 18.09 -16.79
CA ASN A 79 3.50 18.27 -16.01
C ASN A 79 2.70 16.98 -15.84
N VAL A 80 3.37 15.82 -15.69
CA VAL A 80 2.69 14.56 -15.45
C VAL A 80 1.91 14.64 -14.13
N PRO A 81 0.58 14.39 -14.13
CA PRO A 81 -0.27 14.61 -12.95
C PRO A 81 0.13 13.77 -11.74
N ARG A 82 0.64 12.54 -11.94
CA ARG A 82 0.97 11.63 -10.87
C ARG A 82 2.29 10.90 -11.11
N THR A 83 3.12 10.86 -10.08
CA THR A 83 4.40 10.15 -10.08
C THR A 83 4.43 9.09 -8.98
N ILE A 84 4.89 7.91 -9.33
CA ILE A 84 5.06 6.79 -8.41
C ILE A 84 6.50 6.33 -8.54
N ALA A 85 7.20 6.16 -7.42
CA ALA A 85 8.59 5.73 -7.44
C ALA A 85 8.82 4.51 -6.55
N ARG A 86 9.60 3.56 -7.06
CA ARG A 86 10.14 2.47 -6.27
C ARG A 86 11.31 2.98 -5.44
N VAL A 87 11.31 2.63 -4.15
CA VAL A 87 12.44 2.80 -3.24
C VAL A 87 13.18 1.47 -3.15
N ASN A 88 14.44 1.47 -3.55
CA ASN A 88 15.28 0.26 -3.48
C ASN A 88 15.99 0.14 -2.13
N ASN A 89 16.34 1.28 -1.53
CA ASN A 89 16.98 1.34 -0.22
C ASN A 89 16.14 2.16 0.75
N SER A 90 15.56 1.52 1.76
CA SER A 90 14.70 2.16 2.76
C SER A 90 15.37 3.33 3.50
N LYS A 91 16.71 3.39 3.53
CA LYS A 91 17.44 4.54 4.08
C LYS A 91 17.26 5.81 3.25
N HIS A 92 16.87 5.68 2.00
CA HIS A 92 16.60 6.79 1.10
C HIS A 92 15.11 7.20 1.09
N ALA A 93 14.23 6.45 1.74
CA ALA A 93 12.78 6.66 1.68
C ALA A 93 12.35 8.10 2.02
N TRP A 94 13.06 8.77 2.89
CA TRP A 94 12.81 10.15 3.29
C TRP A 94 12.99 11.17 2.16
N LEU A 95 13.70 10.80 1.06
CA LEU A 95 13.85 11.66 -0.13
C LEU A 95 12.65 11.54 -1.08
N PHE A 96 11.86 10.47 -0.98
CA PHE A 96 10.76 10.20 -1.88
C PHE A 96 9.48 10.87 -1.38
N ASP A 97 9.48 12.19 -1.42
CA ASP A 97 8.40 13.05 -0.95
C ASP A 97 8.01 14.11 -2.00
N GLU A 98 7.17 15.05 -1.61
CA GLU A 98 6.70 16.13 -2.46
C GLU A 98 7.81 17.07 -2.94
N ASN A 99 8.94 17.21 -2.20
CA ASN A 99 10.05 18.06 -2.59
C ASN A 99 10.78 17.50 -3.81
N PHE A 100 10.78 16.17 -3.98
CA PHE A 100 11.29 15.49 -5.16
C PHE A 100 10.19 15.08 -6.13
N HIS A 101 8.98 15.67 -5.99
CA HIS A 101 7.85 15.40 -6.86
C HIS A 101 7.43 13.92 -6.92
N VAL A 102 7.53 13.21 -5.81
CA VAL A 102 7.06 11.84 -5.67
C VAL A 102 5.71 11.86 -4.94
N ASP A 103 4.64 11.53 -5.66
CA ASP A 103 3.31 11.44 -5.05
C ASP A 103 3.15 10.15 -4.24
N TYR A 104 3.77 9.04 -4.70
CA TYR A 104 3.71 7.74 -4.02
C TYR A 104 5.08 7.05 -4.06
N ALA A 105 5.64 6.81 -2.88
CA ALA A 105 6.86 6.04 -2.70
C ALA A 105 6.51 4.59 -2.33
N LEU A 106 7.07 3.63 -3.07
CA LEU A 106 6.86 2.20 -2.83
C LEU A 106 8.16 1.56 -2.33
N ASP A 107 8.32 1.48 -1.02
CA ASP A 107 9.42 0.77 -0.37
C ASP A 107 9.09 -0.73 -0.27
N GLN A 108 9.70 -1.52 -1.16
CA GLN A 108 9.47 -2.96 -1.23
C GLN A 108 9.85 -3.69 0.06
N ALA A 109 10.95 -3.28 0.71
CA ALA A 109 11.41 -3.94 1.93
C ALA A 109 10.41 -3.70 3.07
N THR A 110 9.90 -2.48 3.20
CA THR A 110 8.89 -2.15 4.19
C THR A 110 7.58 -2.88 3.93
N ILE A 111 7.09 -2.89 2.69
CA ILE A 111 5.85 -3.62 2.32
C ILE A 111 6.00 -5.12 2.62
N PHE A 112 7.12 -5.72 2.22
CA PHE A 112 7.36 -7.14 2.45
C PHE A 112 7.50 -7.47 3.94
N SER A 113 8.17 -6.60 4.71
CA SER A 113 8.28 -6.77 6.17
C SER A 113 6.92 -6.71 6.86
N MET A 114 6.06 -5.79 6.44
CA MET A 114 4.68 -5.71 6.94
C MET A 114 3.89 -6.98 6.63
N MET A 115 4.01 -7.55 5.43
CA MET A 115 3.34 -8.79 5.06
C MET A 115 3.83 -10.00 5.87
N ILE A 116 5.14 -10.06 6.18
CA ILE A 116 5.71 -11.11 7.04
C ILE A 116 5.26 -10.92 8.49
N GLU A 117 5.31 -9.70 9.00
CA GLU A 117 4.84 -9.38 10.36
C GLU A 117 3.38 -9.78 10.52
N GLU A 118 2.57 -9.53 9.50
CA GLU A 118 1.18 -9.97 9.42
C GLU A 118 1.04 -11.48 9.64
N GLU A 119 1.81 -12.28 8.91
CA GLU A 119 1.72 -13.74 8.99
C GLU A 119 2.27 -14.31 10.30
N ILE A 120 3.31 -13.68 10.85
CA ILE A 120 3.91 -14.09 12.12
C ILE A 120 3.03 -13.69 13.32
N SER A 121 2.37 -12.55 13.22
CA SER A 121 1.55 -11.98 14.31
C SER A 121 0.14 -12.56 14.39
N ALA A 122 -0.05 -13.81 13.95
CA ALA A 122 -1.33 -14.51 14.02
C ALA A 122 -1.94 -14.44 15.45
N GLY A 123 -2.88 -13.51 15.65
CA GLY A 123 -3.53 -13.24 16.94
C GLY A 123 -3.32 -11.82 17.48
N HIS A 124 -2.61 -10.96 16.79
CA HIS A 124 -2.45 -9.55 17.14
C HIS A 124 -3.01 -8.63 16.05
N MET A 125 -3.30 -7.39 16.45
CA MET A 125 -3.85 -6.37 15.56
C MET A 125 -2.95 -6.11 14.36
N MET A 126 -3.52 -6.29 13.18
CA MET A 126 -2.89 -6.18 11.88
C MET A 126 -3.30 -4.89 11.18
N VAL A 127 -2.36 -4.16 10.61
CA VAL A 127 -2.64 -3.02 9.74
C VAL A 127 -2.80 -3.52 8.31
N LEU A 128 -4.03 -3.51 7.79
CA LEU A 128 -4.33 -3.94 6.43
C LEU A 128 -3.97 -2.88 5.39
N LEU A 129 -4.18 -1.61 5.73
CA LEU A 129 -3.96 -0.48 4.82
C LEU A 129 -3.75 0.81 5.60
N GLN A 130 -2.77 1.61 5.19
CA GLN A 130 -2.64 2.98 5.65
C GLN A 130 -3.30 3.93 4.65
N LEU A 131 -4.14 4.84 5.16
CA LEU A 131 -4.89 5.82 4.39
C LEU A 131 -4.39 7.23 4.70
N GLY A 132 -4.49 8.11 3.71
CA GLY A 132 -3.87 9.41 3.82
C GLY A 132 -2.35 9.29 3.91
N LYS A 133 -1.66 10.28 4.43
CA LYS A 133 -0.20 10.22 4.66
C LYS A 133 0.18 9.41 5.92
N GLY A 134 -0.63 8.39 6.27
CA GLY A 134 -0.43 7.56 7.46
C GLY A 134 -1.23 8.02 8.69
N ASP A 135 -2.13 8.99 8.51
CA ASP A 135 -2.96 9.52 9.60
C ASP A 135 -4.03 8.52 10.05
N PHE A 136 -4.50 7.68 9.12
CA PHE A 136 -5.53 6.67 9.38
C PHE A 136 -5.06 5.29 8.93
N SER A 137 -5.54 4.26 9.62
CA SER A 137 -5.25 2.86 9.32
C SER A 137 -6.53 2.04 9.29
N LEU A 138 -6.65 1.18 8.28
CA LEU A 138 -7.60 0.09 8.30
C LEU A 138 -6.90 -1.09 8.98
N VAL A 139 -7.47 -1.58 10.08
CA VAL A 139 -6.87 -2.63 10.89
C VAL A 139 -7.79 -3.84 11.00
N LYS A 140 -7.20 -5.00 11.19
CA LYS A 140 -7.91 -6.24 11.53
C LYS A 140 -7.40 -6.77 12.88
N GLU A 141 -8.32 -7.20 13.72
CA GLU A 141 -8.02 -7.85 14.99
C GLU A 141 -8.93 -9.06 15.16
N VAL A 142 -8.40 -10.13 15.72
CA VAL A 142 -9.18 -11.32 16.10
C VAL A 142 -9.44 -11.26 17.59
N ILE A 143 -10.71 -11.35 17.99
CA ILE A 143 -11.09 -11.32 19.41
C ILE A 143 -10.70 -12.64 20.08
N PRO A 144 -9.72 -12.62 21.01
CA PRO A 144 -9.31 -13.81 21.75
C PRO A 144 -10.35 -14.21 22.79
N ALA A 145 -10.31 -15.48 23.23
CA ALA A 145 -11.28 -16.07 24.16
C ALA A 145 -11.39 -15.38 25.53
N ASP A 146 -10.31 -14.69 25.94
CA ASP A 146 -10.21 -13.99 27.23
C ASP A 146 -10.37 -12.47 27.11
N SER A 147 -10.80 -11.98 25.93
CA SER A 147 -11.00 -10.56 25.69
C SER A 147 -12.15 -9.97 26.52
N SER A 148 -11.91 -8.79 27.06
CA SER A 148 -12.90 -8.06 27.87
C SER A 148 -14.12 -7.56 27.10
N VAL A 149 -14.08 -7.58 25.77
CA VAL A 149 -15.19 -7.11 24.89
C VAL A 149 -16.20 -8.19 24.57
N ILE A 150 -15.92 -9.47 24.86
CA ILE A 150 -16.86 -10.56 24.60
C ILE A 150 -18.16 -10.32 25.37
N GLY A 151 -19.29 -10.43 24.65
CA GLY A 151 -20.62 -10.19 25.19
C GLY A 151 -21.03 -8.72 25.30
N LYS A 152 -20.14 -7.77 25.01
CA LYS A 152 -20.46 -6.34 25.00
C LYS A 152 -20.95 -5.89 23.62
N LYS A 153 -21.84 -4.92 23.59
CA LYS A 153 -22.29 -4.27 22.35
C LYS A 153 -21.28 -3.22 21.89
N ILE A 154 -21.20 -3.00 20.58
CA ILE A 154 -20.33 -1.95 20.00
C ILE A 154 -20.62 -0.60 20.64
N MET A 155 -21.89 -0.21 20.78
CA MET A 155 -22.29 1.08 21.35
C MET A 155 -21.91 1.29 22.81
N ASP A 156 -21.63 0.24 23.55
CA ASP A 156 -21.29 0.30 24.97
C ASP A 156 -19.79 0.54 25.22
N LEU A 157 -18.96 0.46 24.15
CA LEU A 157 -17.50 0.51 24.27
C LEU A 157 -16.90 1.91 24.06
N ASN A 158 -17.71 2.89 23.67
CA ASN A 158 -17.24 4.26 23.37
C ASN A 158 -15.96 4.31 22.55
N LEU A 159 -16.00 3.64 21.37
CA LEU A 159 -14.84 3.50 20.49
C LEU A 159 -14.53 4.81 19.77
N GLU A 160 -13.26 5.19 19.71
CA GLU A 160 -12.74 6.28 18.87
C GLU A 160 -12.50 5.83 17.41
N SER A 161 -12.79 4.56 17.14
CA SER A 161 -12.60 3.91 15.84
C SER A 161 -13.95 3.56 15.21
N VAL A 162 -13.98 3.53 13.88
CA VAL A 162 -15.15 3.08 13.13
C VAL A 162 -15.01 1.59 12.82
N ILE A 163 -15.90 0.75 13.37
CA ILE A 163 -15.94 -0.67 13.00
C ILE A 163 -16.55 -0.78 11.60
N ALA A 164 -15.75 -1.21 10.64
CA ALA A 164 -16.14 -1.31 9.23
C ALA A 164 -16.83 -2.63 8.90
N ALA A 165 -16.37 -3.74 9.50
CA ALA A 165 -16.96 -5.07 9.33
C ALA A 165 -16.60 -5.99 10.51
N ILE A 166 -17.41 -7.02 10.71
CA ILE A 166 -17.09 -8.16 11.56
C ILE A 166 -17.20 -9.41 10.70
N ILE A 167 -16.17 -10.26 10.70
CA ILE A 167 -16.20 -11.56 10.03
C ILE A 167 -16.35 -12.62 11.11
N ARG A 168 -17.45 -13.35 11.08
CA ARG A 168 -17.79 -14.42 12.03
C ARG A 168 -18.05 -15.71 11.29
N ASN A 169 -17.26 -16.74 11.55
CA ASN A 169 -17.37 -18.05 10.89
C ASN A 169 -17.35 -17.91 9.33
N GLY A 170 -16.48 -17.02 8.82
CA GLY A 170 -16.34 -16.77 7.37
C GLY A 170 -17.44 -15.90 6.74
N ASN A 171 -18.42 -15.42 7.52
CA ASN A 171 -19.48 -14.54 7.03
C ASN A 171 -19.26 -13.10 7.48
N VAL A 172 -19.45 -12.17 6.56
CA VAL A 172 -19.38 -10.74 6.87
C VAL A 172 -20.67 -10.28 7.54
N ILE A 173 -20.55 -9.69 8.73
CA ILE A 173 -21.64 -9.09 9.50
C ILE A 173 -21.48 -7.58 9.45
N PRO A 174 -22.44 -6.84 8.86
CA PRO A 174 -22.48 -5.38 8.96
C PRO A 174 -22.61 -4.97 10.43
N PRO A 175 -21.70 -4.14 10.97
CA PRO A 175 -21.77 -3.74 12.36
C PRO A 175 -22.88 -2.74 12.61
N HIS A 176 -23.64 -2.93 13.68
CA HIS A 176 -24.62 -2.01 14.24
C HIS A 176 -24.29 -1.74 15.70
N GLY A 177 -24.83 -0.67 16.27
CA GLY A 177 -24.55 -0.33 17.68
C GLY A 177 -24.89 -1.45 18.66
N ASP A 178 -25.93 -2.25 18.37
CA ASP A 178 -26.39 -3.39 19.17
C ASP A 178 -25.69 -4.71 18.85
N THR A 179 -24.77 -4.73 17.87
CA THR A 179 -23.96 -5.91 17.55
C THR A 179 -23.08 -6.26 18.73
N VAL A 180 -23.14 -7.53 19.15
CA VAL A 180 -22.38 -8.08 20.28
C VAL A 180 -21.13 -8.76 19.75
N PHE A 181 -19.97 -8.47 20.35
CA PHE A 181 -18.72 -9.14 20.05
C PHE A 181 -18.69 -10.57 20.61
N MET A 182 -18.15 -11.47 19.82
CA MET A 182 -17.96 -12.88 20.18
C MET A 182 -16.49 -13.30 20.04
N GLU A 183 -16.12 -14.36 20.73
CA GLU A 183 -14.83 -15.01 20.54
C GLU A 183 -14.61 -15.37 19.07
N LYS A 184 -13.39 -15.18 18.57
CA LYS A 184 -12.97 -15.43 17.18
C LYS A 184 -13.63 -14.53 16.12
N ASP A 185 -14.34 -13.46 16.52
CA ASP A 185 -14.71 -12.44 15.57
C ASP A 185 -13.44 -11.79 15.00
N GLU A 186 -13.34 -11.70 13.67
CA GLU A 186 -12.35 -10.86 13.02
C GLU A 186 -12.97 -9.47 12.82
N VAL A 187 -12.47 -8.50 13.54
CA VAL A 187 -12.98 -7.12 13.52
C VAL A 187 -12.12 -6.29 12.59
N ILE A 188 -12.75 -5.67 11.59
CA ILE A 188 -12.10 -4.70 10.70
C ILE A 188 -12.52 -3.31 11.14
N ALA A 189 -11.56 -2.46 11.46
CA ALA A 189 -11.80 -1.09 11.93
C ALA A 189 -10.97 -0.06 11.18
N LEU A 190 -11.55 1.11 10.94
CA LEU A 190 -10.82 2.30 10.50
C LEU A 190 -10.53 3.16 11.72
N THR A 191 -9.29 3.53 11.92
CA THR A 191 -8.82 4.21 13.12
C THR A 191 -7.63 5.13 12.85
N ASP A 192 -7.43 6.12 13.70
CA ASP A 192 -6.21 6.87 13.81
C ASP A 192 -5.24 6.23 14.82
N ARG A 193 -4.18 6.93 15.19
CA ARG A 193 -3.16 6.43 16.11
C ARG A 193 -3.68 6.24 17.54
N GLU A 194 -4.60 7.09 17.99
CA GLU A 194 -5.15 7.04 19.34
C GLU A 194 -6.15 5.90 19.47
N GLY A 195 -7.08 5.81 18.52
CA GLY A 195 -8.04 4.71 18.45
C GLY A 195 -7.37 3.34 18.24
N LEU A 196 -6.22 3.28 17.52
CA LEU A 196 -5.42 2.05 17.40
C LEU A 196 -4.98 1.52 18.77
N ASN A 197 -4.46 2.40 19.61
CA ASN A 197 -4.04 2.04 20.96
C ASN A 197 -5.25 1.62 21.84
N GLN A 198 -6.38 2.30 21.69
CA GLN A 198 -7.61 1.94 22.38
C GLN A 198 -8.08 0.54 21.99
N LEU A 199 -8.14 0.24 20.68
CA LEU A 199 -8.54 -1.08 20.18
C LEU A 199 -7.61 -2.18 20.68
N ARG A 200 -6.29 -1.96 20.64
CA ARG A 200 -5.30 -2.92 21.18
C ARG A 200 -5.57 -3.24 22.64
N ASN A 201 -5.79 -2.23 23.46
CA ASN A 201 -6.06 -2.43 24.89
C ASN A 201 -7.39 -3.16 25.16
N LEU A 202 -8.41 -2.87 24.37
CA LEU A 202 -9.74 -3.46 24.53
C LEU A 202 -9.81 -4.91 24.07
N PHE A 203 -9.15 -5.21 22.93
CA PHE A 203 -9.23 -6.53 22.29
C PHE A 203 -8.14 -7.48 22.77
N SER A 204 -7.05 -6.97 23.36
CA SER A 204 -5.99 -7.84 23.91
C SER A 204 -6.50 -8.75 25.02
N SER A 205 -5.83 -9.88 25.17
CA SER A 205 -6.07 -10.79 26.31
C SER A 205 -5.70 -10.13 27.63
N GLN A 206 -6.47 -10.34 28.69
CA GLN A 206 -6.23 -9.79 30.03
C GLN A 206 -5.00 -10.39 30.76
N SER A 207 -4.20 -11.19 30.10
CA SER A 207 -3.15 -11.99 30.73
C SER A 207 -1.73 -11.46 30.55
N ILE A 208 -1.46 -10.16 30.74
CA ILE A 208 -0.09 -9.70 31.01
C ILE A 208 -0.13 -8.52 32.00
N ASP A 209 -0.49 -8.81 33.25
CA ASP A 209 -0.04 -8.07 34.42
C ASP A 209 -0.01 -8.97 35.64
N ARG A 210 0.93 -9.90 35.66
CA ARG A 210 1.42 -10.57 36.85
C ARG A 210 2.85 -11.08 36.64
N LYS A 211 3.84 -10.18 36.70
CA LYS A 211 5.02 -10.32 37.55
C LYS A 211 6.01 -9.22 37.27
#